data_f5bfc4068e6a1fdcbcf75f9aad4e5895
#
_entry.id   f5bfc4068e6a1fdcbcf75f9aad4e5895
#
_cell.length_a   1.000
_cell.length_b   1.000
_cell.length_c   1.000
_cell.angle_alpha   90.00
_cell.angle_beta   90.00
_cell.angle_gamma   90.00
#
_symmetry.space_group_name_H-M   'P 1'
#
loop_
_entity.id
_entity.type
_entity.pdbx_description
1 polymer ?
#
loop_
_entity_poly.entity_id
_entity_poly.type
_entity_poly.pdbx_seq_one_letter_code
_entity_poly.pdbx_strand_id
1 'polypeptide(L)'
;YLYAAQGQETATFSPADKFAFSASSGYLVVTQTPGKSTVDSLKVLKTKEDKMPMNTLVIYSVAGKKETIDSLKTFKLADEADWIAYQRGRKDSTLYVRSLDGSKTFQFPTVTDFQFAKKSGMLYYTSAAEGEAGIFTLNPEKGSPALIKEGKGVFKQTTFDEKGERLAFLYCADKDSSYKALSLWLSEHNAPAKEIATRGNRAFPAEWVINENGML
;
A
#
# COMPACT_ATOMS: atom_id res chain seq x y z
N TYR A 1 -2.85 25.04 -6.16
CA TYR A 1 -3.27 26.07 -5.18
C TYR A 1 -4.31 25.47 -4.25
N LEU A 2 -4.23 25.80 -2.97
CA LEU A 2 -5.24 25.51 -1.96
C LEU A 2 -5.87 26.85 -1.52
N TYR A 3 -7.19 26.91 -1.57
CA TYR A 3 -7.93 28.11 -1.18
C TYR A 3 -8.81 27.81 0.04
N ALA A 4 -8.94 28.77 0.95
CA ALA A 4 -9.98 28.78 1.97
C ALA A 4 -11.35 29.05 1.32
N ALA A 5 -12.46 28.72 2.00
CA ALA A 5 -13.81 28.91 1.52
C ALA A 5 -14.15 30.37 1.11
N GLN A 6 -13.39 31.33 1.63
CA GLN A 6 -13.52 32.78 1.32
C GLN A 6 -12.65 33.21 0.13
N GLY A 7 -12.04 32.27 -0.63
CA GLY A 7 -11.23 32.57 -1.82
C GLY A 7 -9.81 33.02 -1.53
N GLN A 8 -9.37 33.04 -0.28
CA GLN A 8 -7.98 33.36 0.07
C GLN A 8 -7.08 32.15 -0.18
N GLU A 9 -5.99 32.34 -0.93
CA GLU A 9 -4.97 31.31 -1.10
C GLU A 9 -4.26 31.02 0.22
N THR A 10 -4.26 29.75 0.63
CA THR A 10 -3.63 29.30 1.87
C THR A 10 -2.32 28.54 1.64
N ALA A 11 -2.18 27.87 0.50
CA ALA A 11 -0.95 27.16 0.15
C ALA A 11 -0.83 26.92 -1.36
N THR A 12 0.41 26.90 -1.83
CA THR A 12 0.77 26.52 -3.21
C THR A 12 1.63 25.25 -3.20
N PHE A 13 1.29 24.30 -4.07
CA PHE A 13 2.05 23.07 -4.28
C PHE A 13 2.42 22.98 -5.77
N SER A 14 3.70 23.16 -6.09
CA SER A 14 4.17 23.13 -7.47
C SER A 14 5.59 22.55 -7.53
N PRO A 15 5.86 21.64 -8.48
CA PRO A 15 4.90 20.92 -9.32
C PRO A 15 4.13 19.86 -8.52
N ALA A 16 2.84 19.69 -8.75
CA ALA A 16 2.00 18.68 -8.13
C ALA A 16 1.43 17.72 -9.17
N ASP A 17 1.35 16.42 -8.83
CA ASP A 17 0.81 15.37 -9.69
C ASP A 17 -0.57 14.90 -9.19
N LYS A 18 -0.63 14.48 -7.93
CA LYS A 18 -1.85 13.95 -7.30
C LYS A 18 -2.10 14.60 -5.96
N PHE A 19 -3.36 14.70 -5.60
CA PHE A 19 -3.76 15.17 -4.28
C PHE A 19 -5.01 14.44 -3.80
N ALA A 20 -5.16 14.31 -2.50
CA ALA A 20 -6.36 13.78 -1.85
C ALA A 20 -6.54 14.41 -0.47
N PHE A 21 -7.78 14.63 -0.06
CA PHE A 21 -8.10 14.95 1.33
C PHE A 21 -8.17 13.67 2.17
N SER A 22 -7.81 13.79 3.44
CA SER A 22 -8.01 12.73 4.42
C SER A 22 -9.49 12.53 4.77
N ALA A 23 -9.81 11.41 5.43
CA ALA A 23 -11.17 11.08 5.88
C ALA A 23 -11.82 12.20 6.71
N SER A 24 -11.07 12.80 7.62
CA SER A 24 -11.55 13.94 8.43
C SER A 24 -11.61 15.27 7.68
N SER A 25 -11.10 15.33 6.44
CA SER A 25 -10.83 16.58 5.71
C SER A 25 -9.85 17.53 6.44
N GLY A 26 -9.20 17.05 7.50
CA GLY A 26 -8.22 17.83 8.28
C GLY A 26 -6.84 17.89 7.64
N TYR A 27 -6.58 17.06 6.63
CA TYR A 27 -5.29 17.00 5.94
C TYR A 27 -5.46 16.92 4.43
N LEU A 28 -4.56 17.60 3.73
CA LEU A 28 -4.36 17.46 2.28
C LEU A 28 -3.04 16.74 2.05
N VAL A 29 -3.10 15.64 1.31
CA VAL A 29 -1.91 14.87 0.91
C VAL A 29 -1.64 15.15 -0.56
N VAL A 30 -0.43 15.61 -0.87
CA VAL A 30 -0.04 16.02 -2.24
C VAL A 30 1.24 15.30 -2.64
N THR A 31 1.25 14.72 -3.83
CA THR A 31 2.47 14.22 -4.47
C THR A 31 3.07 15.33 -5.32
N GLN A 32 4.30 15.73 -5.01
CA GLN A 32 5.08 16.64 -5.83
C GLN A 32 6.09 15.86 -6.68
N THR A 33 6.16 16.20 -7.95
CA THR A 33 7.14 15.64 -8.90
C THR A 33 8.38 16.50 -8.95
N PRO A 34 9.54 15.94 -9.30
CA PRO A 34 10.72 16.73 -9.64
C PRO A 34 10.44 17.70 -10.78
N GLY A 35 11.04 18.88 -10.73
CA GLY A 35 10.90 19.89 -11.78
C GLY A 35 11.32 19.33 -13.15
N LYS A 36 10.52 19.61 -14.17
CA LYS A 36 10.77 19.12 -15.54
C LYS A 36 12.16 19.51 -16.06
N SER A 37 12.58 20.76 -15.86
CA SER A 37 13.90 21.24 -16.26
C SER A 37 15.04 20.44 -15.59
N THR A 38 14.90 20.11 -14.31
CA THR A 38 15.88 19.28 -13.59
C THR A 38 15.96 17.88 -14.18
N VAL A 39 14.79 17.25 -14.43
CA VAL A 39 14.72 15.90 -15.02
C VAL A 39 15.31 15.89 -16.42
N ASP A 40 15.00 16.88 -17.26
CA ASP A 40 15.49 16.98 -18.63
C ASP A 40 17.02 17.20 -18.65
N SER A 41 17.55 18.06 -17.79
CA SER A 41 19.00 18.27 -17.66
C SER A 41 19.74 17.00 -17.25
N LEU A 42 19.19 16.24 -16.29
CA LEU A 42 19.78 14.97 -15.84
C LEU A 42 19.73 13.88 -16.92
N LYS A 43 18.68 13.86 -17.76
CA LYS A 43 18.57 12.97 -18.92
C LYS A 43 19.64 13.30 -19.97
N VAL A 44 19.86 14.58 -20.28
CA VAL A 44 20.92 15.03 -21.20
C VAL A 44 22.30 14.59 -20.71
N LEU A 45 22.53 14.66 -19.39
CA LEU A 45 23.75 14.18 -18.74
C LEU A 45 23.84 12.65 -18.66
N LYS A 46 22.88 11.91 -19.22
CA LYS A 46 22.81 10.45 -19.15
C LYS A 46 22.90 9.91 -17.72
N THR A 47 22.31 10.63 -16.76
CA THR A 47 22.27 10.22 -15.35
C THR A 47 21.57 8.88 -15.23
N LYS A 48 22.16 7.95 -14.47
CA LYS A 48 21.59 6.64 -14.23
C LYS A 48 20.23 6.78 -13.52
N GLU A 49 19.31 5.87 -13.82
CA GLU A 49 17.94 5.89 -13.29
C GLU A 49 17.88 5.87 -11.76
N ASP A 50 18.80 5.15 -11.11
CA ASP A 50 18.91 5.08 -9.65
C ASP A 50 19.31 6.41 -8.99
N LYS A 51 19.89 7.33 -9.77
CA LYS A 51 20.29 8.68 -9.33
C LYS A 51 19.30 9.78 -9.75
N MET A 52 18.25 9.44 -10.50
CA MET A 52 17.21 10.40 -10.84
C MET A 52 16.40 10.80 -9.59
N PRO A 53 15.97 12.05 -9.47
CA PRO A 53 15.15 12.48 -8.35
C PRO A 53 13.83 11.70 -8.32
N MET A 54 13.31 11.46 -7.12
CA MET A 54 12.03 10.81 -6.88
C MET A 54 10.97 11.83 -6.46
N ASN A 55 9.72 11.41 -6.49
CA ASN A 55 8.62 12.23 -6.00
C ASN A 55 8.76 12.50 -4.49
N THR A 56 8.09 13.54 -4.05
CA THR A 56 7.98 13.94 -2.65
C THR A 56 6.52 13.91 -2.24
N LEU A 57 6.23 13.38 -1.08
CA LEU A 57 4.89 13.43 -0.48
C LEU A 57 4.83 14.59 0.50
N VAL A 58 3.83 15.45 0.36
CA VAL A 58 3.56 16.55 1.28
C VAL A 58 2.26 16.27 2.00
N ILE A 59 2.30 16.29 3.31
CA ILE A 59 1.13 16.25 4.20
C ILE A 59 0.93 17.65 4.75
N TYR A 60 -0.19 18.26 4.39
CA TYR A 60 -0.54 19.61 4.81
C TYR A 60 -1.79 19.58 5.68
N SER A 61 -1.69 20.02 6.90
CA SER A 61 -2.82 20.14 7.82
C SER A 61 -3.58 21.45 7.54
N VAL A 62 -4.90 21.44 7.66
CA VAL A 62 -5.71 22.67 7.53
C VAL A 62 -5.34 23.73 8.58
N ALA A 63 -4.66 23.35 9.67
CA ALA A 63 -4.08 24.28 10.64
C ALA A 63 -2.76 24.93 10.16
N GLY A 64 -2.32 24.66 8.93
CA GLY A 64 -1.13 25.26 8.30
C GLY A 64 0.18 24.51 8.53
N LYS A 65 0.19 23.39 9.26
CA LYS A 65 1.41 22.57 9.42
C LYS A 65 1.69 21.80 8.12
N LYS A 66 2.92 21.90 7.63
CA LYS A 66 3.41 21.20 6.45
C LYS A 66 4.49 20.21 6.84
N GLU A 67 4.36 18.97 6.38
CA GLU A 67 5.39 17.93 6.51
C GLU A 67 5.73 17.37 5.14
N THR A 68 6.99 17.01 4.94
CA THR A 68 7.51 16.55 3.65
C THR A 68 8.22 15.21 3.83
N ILE A 69 7.89 14.25 2.98
CA ILE A 69 8.49 12.92 2.92
C ILE A 69 9.15 12.76 1.57
N ASP A 70 10.48 12.80 1.55
CA ASP A 70 11.26 12.70 0.31
C ASP A 70 11.41 11.27 -0.17
N SER A 71 11.76 11.15 -1.47
CA SER A 71 12.02 9.86 -2.13
C SER A 71 10.83 8.91 -2.09
N LEU A 72 9.63 9.43 -2.30
CA LEU A 72 8.41 8.65 -2.34
C LEU A 72 8.45 7.61 -3.46
N LYS A 73 8.25 6.33 -3.11
CA LYS A 73 8.07 5.23 -4.07
C LYS A 73 6.58 5.02 -4.38
N THR A 74 5.78 4.84 -3.35
CA THR A 74 4.33 4.65 -3.45
C THR A 74 3.66 5.01 -2.12
N PHE A 75 2.38 5.31 -2.15
CA PHE A 75 1.57 5.51 -0.95
C PHE A 75 0.13 5.09 -1.16
N LYS A 76 -0.57 4.84 -0.06
CA LYS A 76 -2.01 4.65 0.03
C LYS A 76 -2.53 5.49 1.19
N LEU A 77 -3.63 6.19 0.97
CA LEU A 77 -4.37 6.90 2.00
C LEU A 77 -5.57 6.05 2.40
N ALA A 78 -5.88 5.97 3.68
CA ALA A 78 -7.10 5.32 4.12
C ALA A 78 -8.32 6.22 3.83
N ASP A 79 -9.40 5.62 3.31
CA ASP A 79 -10.59 6.38 2.93
C ASP A 79 -11.44 6.80 4.14
N GLU A 80 -11.43 5.99 5.23
CA GLU A 80 -12.29 6.18 6.41
C GLU A 80 -11.50 6.46 7.70
N ALA A 81 -10.21 6.78 7.59
CA ALA A 81 -9.36 7.07 8.74
C ALA A 81 -8.18 7.98 8.34
N ASP A 82 -7.67 8.76 9.28
CA ASP A 82 -6.54 9.66 9.04
C ASP A 82 -5.20 8.92 9.13
N TRP A 83 -5.07 7.87 8.31
CA TRP A 83 -3.88 7.05 8.21
C TRP A 83 -3.33 7.01 6.79
N ILE A 84 -2.01 6.96 6.70
CA ILE A 84 -1.28 6.81 5.45
C ILE A 84 -0.27 5.67 5.55
N ALA A 85 -0.17 4.88 4.48
CA ALA A 85 0.86 3.87 4.30
C ALA A 85 1.72 4.24 3.10
N TYR A 86 3.05 4.18 3.22
CA TYR A 86 3.96 4.56 2.14
C TYR A 86 5.29 3.81 2.19
N GLN A 87 5.94 3.73 1.04
CA GLN A 87 7.32 3.26 0.89
C GLN A 87 8.20 4.37 0.31
N ARG A 88 9.48 4.37 0.68
CA ARG A 88 10.49 5.34 0.25
C ARG A 88 11.63 4.65 -0.49
N GLY A 89 12.36 5.44 -1.28
CA GLY A 89 13.54 4.94 -1.96
C GLY A 89 13.25 3.88 -3.03
N ARG A 90 14.17 3.70 -3.95
CA ARG A 90 13.98 2.74 -5.07
C ARG A 90 14.18 1.29 -4.65
N LYS A 91 15.10 1.05 -3.72
CA LYS A 91 15.50 -0.28 -3.26
C LYS A 91 14.96 -0.64 -1.88
N ASP A 92 14.54 0.37 -1.11
CA ASP A 92 13.94 0.16 0.19
C ASP A 92 12.49 -0.32 0.01
N SER A 93 12.16 -1.42 0.63
CA SER A 93 10.82 -2.00 0.68
C SER A 93 10.21 -1.94 2.08
N THR A 94 10.76 -1.11 2.96
CA THR A 94 10.15 -0.83 4.26
C THR A 94 8.83 -0.09 4.06
N LEU A 95 7.76 -0.64 4.62
CA LEU A 95 6.46 0.00 4.70
C LEU A 95 6.39 0.84 5.98
N TYR A 96 6.05 2.10 5.82
CA TYR A 96 5.72 3.02 6.90
C TYR A 96 4.22 3.19 6.96
N VAL A 97 3.61 2.94 8.11
CA VAL A 97 2.18 3.18 8.36
C VAL A 97 2.08 4.17 9.49
N ARG A 98 1.47 5.34 9.24
CA ARG A 98 1.41 6.38 10.26
C ARG A 98 0.10 7.15 10.25
N SER A 99 -0.25 7.72 11.40
CA SER A 99 -1.32 8.70 11.50
C SER A 99 -0.89 10.02 10.83
N LEU A 100 -1.84 10.75 10.24
CA LEU A 100 -1.55 12.00 9.53
C LEU A 100 -1.10 13.12 10.47
N ASP A 101 -1.47 13.06 11.76
CA ASP A 101 -0.97 13.97 12.80
C ASP A 101 0.47 13.65 13.25
N GLY A 102 1.00 12.48 12.86
CA GLY A 102 2.34 12.01 13.18
C GLY A 102 2.50 11.40 14.57
N SER A 103 1.42 11.21 15.33
CA SER A 103 1.48 10.71 16.71
C SER A 103 1.85 9.22 16.79
N LYS A 104 1.48 8.43 15.79
CA LYS A 104 1.76 6.99 15.72
C LYS A 104 2.43 6.63 14.41
N THR A 105 3.44 5.76 14.47
CA THR A 105 4.14 5.24 13.28
C THR A 105 4.55 3.78 13.50
N PHE A 106 4.28 2.96 12.50
CA PHE A 106 4.73 1.57 12.41
C PHE A 106 5.65 1.41 11.22
N GLN A 107 6.60 0.46 11.30
CA GLN A 107 7.53 0.15 10.23
C GLN A 107 7.60 -1.36 10.07
N PHE A 108 7.45 -1.83 8.83
CA PHE A 108 7.51 -3.25 8.47
C PHE A 108 8.53 -3.42 7.35
N PRO A 109 9.58 -4.23 7.55
CA PRO A 109 10.61 -4.43 6.54
C PRO A 109 10.13 -5.34 5.42
N THR A 110 10.73 -5.20 4.24
CA THR A 110 10.60 -6.13 3.10
C THR A 110 9.15 -6.36 2.66
N VAL A 111 8.34 -5.29 2.65
CA VAL A 111 6.94 -5.35 2.21
C VAL A 111 6.89 -5.24 0.69
N THR A 112 6.15 -6.16 0.06
CA THR A 112 6.01 -6.25 -1.39
C THR A 112 4.67 -5.72 -1.91
N ASP A 113 3.62 -5.77 -1.09
CA ASP A 113 2.30 -5.23 -1.43
C ASP A 113 1.55 -4.78 -0.17
N PHE A 114 0.69 -3.78 -0.28
CA PHE A 114 -0.15 -3.27 0.81
C PHE A 114 -1.34 -2.46 0.29
N GLN A 115 -2.46 -2.52 1.00
CA GLN A 115 -3.67 -1.77 0.68
C GLN A 115 -4.55 -1.60 1.92
N PHE A 116 -5.20 -0.44 2.03
CA PHE A 116 -6.31 -0.23 2.98
C PHE A 116 -7.61 -0.81 2.45
N ALA A 117 -8.46 -1.27 3.36
CA ALA A 117 -9.85 -1.57 3.06
C ALA A 117 -10.62 -0.27 2.80
N LYS A 118 -11.65 -0.33 1.94
CA LYS A 118 -12.37 0.87 1.47
C LYS A 118 -13.17 1.58 2.57
N LYS A 119 -13.83 0.82 3.45
CA LYS A 119 -14.75 1.37 4.48
C LYS A 119 -14.26 1.10 5.90
N SER A 120 -12.94 1.03 6.07
CA SER A 120 -12.32 0.95 7.39
C SER A 120 -10.84 1.37 7.30
N GLY A 121 -10.21 1.60 8.46
CA GLY A 121 -8.76 1.85 8.53
C GLY A 121 -7.92 0.57 8.52
N MET A 122 -8.50 -0.60 8.22
CA MET A 122 -7.75 -1.86 8.15
C MET A 122 -6.81 -1.86 6.97
N LEU A 123 -5.58 -2.32 7.19
CA LEU A 123 -4.53 -2.48 6.18
C LEU A 123 -4.15 -3.96 6.08
N TYR A 124 -3.96 -4.49 4.87
CA TYR A 124 -3.12 -5.67 4.70
C TYR A 124 -1.75 -5.29 4.15
N TYR A 125 -0.76 -6.12 4.44
CA TYR A 125 0.54 -6.08 3.79
C TYR A 125 1.14 -7.47 3.66
N THR A 126 1.96 -7.67 2.61
CA THR A 126 2.72 -8.90 2.40
C THR A 126 4.18 -8.64 2.68
N SER A 127 4.79 -9.47 3.53
CA SER A 127 6.21 -9.39 3.88
C SER A 127 6.98 -10.57 3.29
N ALA A 128 8.17 -10.28 2.78
CA ALA A 128 9.14 -11.29 2.36
C ALA A 128 10.34 -11.36 3.32
N ALA A 129 10.22 -10.80 4.52
CA ALA A 129 11.27 -10.81 5.53
C ALA A 129 11.65 -12.24 5.94
N GLU A 130 12.93 -12.49 6.16
CA GLU A 130 13.39 -13.79 6.60
C GLU A 130 12.84 -14.10 8.01
N GLY A 131 12.21 -15.28 8.17
CA GLY A 131 11.55 -15.68 9.41
C GLY A 131 10.15 -15.10 9.62
N GLU A 132 9.75 -14.07 8.86
CA GLU A 132 8.44 -13.39 8.99
C GLU A 132 7.75 -13.21 7.63
N ALA A 133 8.02 -14.12 6.67
CA ALA A 133 7.39 -14.05 5.36
C ALA A 133 5.93 -14.48 5.45
N GLY A 134 5.03 -13.67 4.88
CA GLY A 134 3.61 -13.95 4.92
C GLY A 134 2.73 -12.77 4.57
N ILE A 135 1.44 -12.95 4.76
CA ILE A 135 0.45 -11.88 4.67
C ILE A 135 -0.09 -11.54 6.05
N PHE A 136 -0.19 -10.27 6.34
CA PHE A 136 -0.59 -9.71 7.63
C PHE A 136 -1.74 -8.73 7.44
N THR A 137 -2.56 -8.56 8.47
CA THR A 137 -3.49 -7.44 8.61
C THR A 137 -3.07 -6.57 9.78
N LEU A 138 -3.35 -5.29 9.69
CA LEU A 138 -3.08 -4.30 10.73
C LEU A 138 -4.31 -3.41 10.89
N ASN A 139 -4.79 -3.31 12.13
CA ASN A 139 -5.61 -2.17 12.53
C ASN A 139 -4.69 -1.15 13.18
N PRO A 140 -4.37 -0.01 12.52
CA PRO A 140 -3.40 0.93 13.04
C PRO A 140 -3.82 1.57 14.37
N GLU A 141 -5.10 1.68 14.66
CA GLU A 141 -5.59 2.18 15.93
C GLU A 141 -5.24 1.24 17.09
N LYS A 142 -5.34 -0.07 16.87
CA LYS A 142 -5.00 -1.11 17.85
C LYS A 142 -3.50 -1.40 17.92
N GLY A 143 -2.76 -1.15 16.84
CA GLY A 143 -1.30 -1.17 16.81
C GLY A 143 -0.62 -2.53 16.65
N SER A 144 -1.33 -3.64 16.64
CA SER A 144 -0.74 -4.98 16.52
C SER A 144 -1.11 -5.65 15.20
N PRO A 145 -0.11 -6.08 14.39
CA PRO A 145 -0.38 -6.86 13.19
C PRO A 145 -0.83 -8.28 13.55
N ALA A 146 -1.75 -8.83 12.77
CA ALA A 146 -2.16 -10.22 12.84
C ALA A 146 -1.60 -10.98 11.64
N LEU A 147 -0.91 -12.10 11.88
CA LEU A 147 -0.46 -13.01 10.83
C LEU A 147 -1.66 -13.78 10.30
N ILE A 148 -1.97 -13.60 9.02
CA ILE A 148 -3.09 -14.22 8.32
C ILE A 148 -2.66 -15.56 7.70
N LYS A 149 -1.52 -15.56 7.04
CA LYS A 149 -0.90 -16.78 6.49
C LYS A 149 0.60 -16.60 6.41
N GLU A 150 1.31 -17.54 6.99
CA GLU A 150 2.75 -17.68 6.80
C GLU A 150 3.07 -18.29 5.43
N GLY A 151 4.17 -17.86 4.83
CA GLY A 151 4.71 -18.47 3.61
C GLY A 151 5.63 -17.57 2.83
N LYS A 152 6.72 -18.15 2.29
CA LYS A 152 7.70 -17.48 1.42
C LYS A 152 7.26 -17.41 -0.05
N GLY A 153 6.06 -17.91 -0.37
CA GLY A 153 5.52 -17.93 -1.71
C GLY A 153 5.06 -16.57 -2.21
N VAL A 154 4.26 -16.58 -3.27
CA VAL A 154 3.72 -15.38 -3.90
C VAL A 154 2.26 -15.22 -3.51
N PHE A 155 1.91 -14.05 -3.00
CA PHE A 155 0.54 -13.62 -2.75
C PHE A 155 0.07 -12.75 -3.92
N LYS A 156 -1.11 -13.03 -4.46
CA LYS A 156 -1.70 -12.28 -5.59
C LYS A 156 -3.17 -12.02 -5.37
N GLN A 157 -3.71 -11.04 -6.10
CA GLN A 157 -5.14 -10.69 -6.07
C GLN A 157 -5.68 -10.52 -4.65
N THR A 158 -4.85 -9.94 -3.79
CA THR A 158 -5.23 -9.70 -2.40
C THR A 158 -6.27 -8.59 -2.34
N THR A 159 -7.41 -8.88 -1.74
CA THR A 159 -8.50 -7.92 -1.61
C THR A 159 -9.24 -8.07 -0.29
N PHE A 160 -9.61 -6.94 0.29
CA PHE A 160 -10.58 -6.89 1.38
C PHE A 160 -12.01 -6.82 0.85
N ASP A 161 -12.97 -7.29 1.64
CA ASP A 161 -14.32 -6.79 1.53
C ASP A 161 -14.37 -5.29 1.92
N GLU A 162 -15.49 -4.62 1.66
CA GLU A 162 -15.60 -3.17 1.90
C GLU A 162 -15.30 -2.76 3.35
N LYS A 163 -15.69 -3.60 4.33
CA LYS A 163 -15.53 -3.32 5.76
C LYS A 163 -14.16 -3.73 6.32
N GLY A 164 -13.36 -4.48 5.55
CA GLY A 164 -12.08 -5.01 6.03
C GLY A 164 -12.23 -6.17 7.02
N GLU A 165 -13.39 -6.83 7.05
CA GLU A 165 -13.66 -7.98 7.91
C GLU A 165 -13.20 -9.29 7.29
N ARG A 166 -13.16 -9.35 5.95
CA ARG A 166 -12.71 -10.51 5.16
C ARG A 166 -11.58 -10.13 4.24
N LEU A 167 -10.58 -11.00 4.16
CA LEU A 167 -9.45 -10.86 3.27
C LEU A 167 -9.33 -12.12 2.41
N ALA A 168 -9.47 -11.97 1.11
CA ALA A 168 -9.26 -13.04 0.13
C ALA A 168 -7.97 -12.81 -0.65
N PHE A 169 -7.26 -13.88 -0.99
CA PHE A 169 -6.03 -13.81 -1.78
C PHE A 169 -5.73 -15.15 -2.46
N LEU A 170 -4.98 -15.07 -3.53
CA LEU A 170 -4.35 -16.23 -4.16
C LEU A 170 -2.95 -16.42 -3.59
N TYR A 171 -2.59 -17.67 -3.30
CA TYR A 171 -1.28 -18.05 -2.82
C TYR A 171 -0.67 -19.16 -3.66
N CYS A 172 0.60 -19.03 -4.00
CA CYS A 172 1.43 -20.07 -4.60
C CYS A 172 2.70 -20.23 -3.79
N ALA A 173 2.98 -21.43 -3.30
CA ALA A 173 4.21 -21.72 -2.56
C ALA A 173 5.44 -21.65 -3.46
N ASP A 174 5.28 -22.03 -4.73
CA ASP A 174 6.35 -21.97 -5.72
C ASP A 174 6.54 -20.54 -6.24
N LYS A 175 7.79 -20.12 -6.29
CA LYS A 175 8.18 -18.83 -6.90
C LYS A 175 8.28 -18.92 -8.43
N ASP A 176 7.94 -20.07 -9.02
CA ASP A 176 7.95 -20.25 -10.46
C ASP A 176 6.86 -19.37 -11.11
N SER A 177 7.24 -18.66 -12.15
CA SER A 177 6.36 -17.75 -12.90
C SER A 177 5.16 -18.43 -13.57
N SER A 178 5.11 -19.76 -13.60
CA SER A 178 3.99 -20.52 -14.17
C SER A 178 2.75 -20.58 -13.26
N TYR A 179 2.87 -20.28 -11.97
CA TYR A 179 1.78 -20.27 -10.96
C TYR A 179 0.78 -21.44 -11.08
N LYS A 180 1.28 -22.62 -11.43
CA LYS A 180 0.45 -23.82 -11.70
C LYS A 180 -0.28 -24.35 -10.46
N ALA A 181 0.18 -23.96 -9.28
CA ALA A 181 -0.33 -24.42 -7.99
C ALA A 181 -0.94 -23.29 -7.15
N LEU A 182 -1.67 -22.37 -7.80
CA LEU A 182 -2.42 -21.34 -7.08
C LEU A 182 -3.54 -21.96 -6.25
N SER A 183 -3.69 -21.47 -5.04
CA SER A 183 -4.82 -21.75 -4.14
C SER A 183 -5.48 -20.47 -3.69
N LEU A 184 -6.81 -20.51 -3.50
CA LEU A 184 -7.62 -19.42 -2.98
C LEU A 184 -7.75 -19.56 -1.47
N TRP A 185 -7.45 -18.51 -0.76
CA TRP A 185 -7.49 -18.42 0.69
C TRP A 185 -8.43 -17.31 1.15
N LEU A 186 -9.09 -17.53 2.29
CA LEU A 186 -9.97 -16.56 2.92
C LEU A 186 -9.65 -16.47 4.41
N SER A 187 -9.50 -15.27 4.91
CA SER A 187 -9.47 -14.93 6.34
C SER A 187 -10.73 -14.15 6.69
N GLU A 188 -11.28 -14.41 7.87
CA GLU A 188 -12.41 -13.68 8.44
C GLU A 188 -12.00 -13.13 9.80
N HIS A 189 -12.33 -11.85 10.06
CA HIS A 189 -12.08 -11.15 11.33
C HIS A 189 -10.62 -11.25 11.83
N ASN A 190 -9.66 -11.16 10.91
CA ASN A 190 -8.21 -11.28 11.17
C ASN A 190 -7.77 -12.63 11.75
N ALA A 191 -8.59 -13.67 11.61
CA ALA A 191 -8.19 -15.03 11.96
C ALA A 191 -7.23 -15.60 10.89
N PRO A 192 -6.43 -16.63 11.23
CA PRO A 192 -5.61 -17.33 10.24
C PRO A 192 -6.46 -17.80 9.05
N ALA A 193 -5.96 -17.56 7.83
CA ALA A 193 -6.68 -17.88 6.61
C ALA A 193 -6.87 -19.38 6.42
N LYS A 194 -7.99 -19.75 5.80
CA LYS A 194 -8.31 -21.13 5.40
C LYS A 194 -8.24 -21.23 3.88
N GLU A 195 -7.72 -22.35 3.39
CA GLU A 195 -7.76 -22.67 1.97
C GLU A 195 -9.20 -23.01 1.57
N ILE A 196 -9.70 -22.28 0.56
CA ILE A 196 -11.07 -22.43 0.07
C ILE A 196 -11.09 -23.28 -1.19
N ALA A 197 -10.13 -23.10 -2.08
CA ALA A 197 -10.03 -23.85 -3.31
C ALA A 197 -8.56 -24.05 -3.73
N THR A 198 -8.26 -25.24 -4.22
CA THR A 198 -6.98 -25.57 -4.82
C THR A 198 -7.18 -26.61 -5.92
N ARG A 199 -6.21 -26.72 -6.83
CA ARG A 199 -6.22 -27.77 -7.85
C ARG A 199 -6.28 -29.15 -7.18
N GLY A 200 -7.24 -29.97 -7.59
CA GLY A 200 -7.46 -31.30 -7.02
C GLY A 200 -8.39 -31.36 -5.81
N ASN A 201 -8.94 -30.24 -5.35
CA ASN A 201 -10.03 -30.22 -4.38
C ASN A 201 -11.29 -30.82 -5.03
N ARG A 202 -12.03 -31.70 -4.30
CA ARG A 202 -13.23 -32.38 -4.80
C ARG A 202 -14.31 -31.42 -5.33
N ALA A 203 -14.36 -30.19 -4.84
CA ALA A 203 -15.28 -29.15 -5.29
C ALA A 203 -14.81 -28.44 -6.56
N PHE A 204 -13.59 -28.74 -7.05
CA PHE A 204 -12.99 -28.10 -8.21
C PHE A 204 -12.80 -29.13 -9.34
N PRO A 205 -13.34 -28.92 -10.54
CA PRO A 205 -13.15 -29.87 -11.63
C PRO A 205 -11.67 -30.15 -11.88
N ALA A 206 -11.32 -31.43 -12.14
CA ALA A 206 -9.91 -31.88 -12.22
C ALA A 206 -9.09 -31.14 -13.28
N GLU A 207 -9.73 -30.73 -14.36
CA GLU A 207 -9.09 -29.99 -15.47
C GLU A 207 -9.00 -28.46 -15.22
N TRP A 208 -9.60 -27.95 -14.16
CA TRP A 208 -9.63 -26.53 -13.88
C TRP A 208 -8.41 -26.08 -13.07
N VAL A 209 -7.94 -24.88 -13.36
CA VAL A 209 -6.88 -24.21 -12.63
C VAL A 209 -7.35 -22.81 -12.24
N ILE A 210 -6.92 -22.34 -11.08
CA ILE A 210 -7.17 -20.97 -10.67
C ILE A 210 -6.31 -20.05 -11.55
N ASN A 211 -6.96 -19.08 -12.21
CA ASN A 211 -6.27 -18.13 -13.07
C ASN A 211 -5.77 -16.95 -12.22
N GLU A 212 -4.48 -16.63 -12.36
CA GLU A 212 -3.87 -15.48 -11.66
C GLU A 212 -4.42 -14.11 -12.08
N ASN A 213 -5.04 -14.01 -13.25
CA ASN A 213 -5.61 -12.78 -13.80
C ASN A 213 -7.13 -12.67 -13.57
N GLY A 214 -7.74 -13.66 -12.91
CA GLY A 214 -9.14 -13.58 -12.51
C GLY A 214 -9.37 -12.47 -11.49
N MET A 215 -10.41 -11.65 -11.66
CA MET A 215 -10.87 -10.76 -10.59
C MET A 215 -11.64 -11.60 -9.58
N LEU A 216 -11.30 -11.45 -8.30
CA LEU A 216 -12.06 -11.99 -7.17
C LEU A 216 -13.16 -11.00 -6.78
#